data_e10c9856aa1d5ba8f6a5626e2e95d6a1
#
_entry.id   e10c9856aa1d5ba8f6a5626e2e95d6a1
#
_cell.length_a   1.000
_cell.length_b   1.000
_cell.length_c   1.000
_cell.angle_alpha   90.00
_cell.angle_beta   90.00
_cell.angle_gamma   90.00
#
_symmetry.space_group_name_H-M   'P 1'
#
loop_
_entity.id
_entity.type
_entity.pdbx_description
1 polymer ?
#
loop_
_entity_poly.entity_id
_entity_poly.type
_entity_poly.pdbx_seq_one_letter_code
_entity_poly.pdbx_strand_id
1 'polypeptide(L)'
;MERYFSFSDAKNLLQRYQRVLDQIHETGEVGDIYRNAVQKAANRYIAAEVLKLMRDIPVEEVNREKRGIRVKALRESGYTTYADILTASVYQLSTVRGISEDGARVVKRIVSDASEMAQKTTKLRLSVDNKTLGTTRLVVALSQYHRARQISAESERLIQENFSDVQTAFSDIQTATSIFRWLFASKQKKQKAIDAYRLLEKNLRGGYEREAKRLSNEAGKLKFYSENDAWAAFEERPIQYINTLEEIVPDVLGNNDAVYGLPEELAREVQEECFFPDGLLCEL
;
A
#
# COMPACT_ATOMS: atom_id res chain seq x y z
N MET A 1 7.96 -15.47 51.70
CA MET A 1 7.95 -15.93 50.31
C MET A 1 9.13 -15.26 49.63
N GLU A 2 10.16 -16.02 49.37
CA GLU A 2 11.37 -15.51 48.73
C GLU A 2 11.14 -15.31 47.22
N ARG A 3 11.60 -14.19 46.74
CA ARG A 3 11.57 -13.81 45.34
C ARG A 3 12.87 -14.30 44.70
N TYR A 4 12.79 -15.08 43.62
CA TYR A 4 13.95 -15.62 42.91
C TYR A 4 14.46 -14.69 41.76
N PHE A 5 13.91 -13.48 41.62
CA PHE A 5 14.31 -12.44 40.67
C PHE A 5 14.41 -11.07 41.40
N SER A 6 15.16 -10.14 40.83
CA SER A 6 15.22 -8.75 41.27
C SER A 6 14.06 -7.91 40.71
N PHE A 7 13.79 -6.73 41.31
CA PHE A 7 12.84 -5.77 40.72
C PHE A 7 13.27 -5.26 39.36
N SER A 8 14.59 -5.15 39.14
CA SER A 8 15.17 -4.83 37.85
C SER A 8 14.91 -5.91 36.82
N ASP A 9 15.04 -7.19 37.21
CA ASP A 9 14.77 -8.32 36.30
C ASP A 9 13.31 -8.34 35.86
N ALA A 10 12.37 -8.12 36.77
CA ALA A 10 10.95 -8.05 36.45
C ALA A 10 10.64 -6.88 35.49
N LYS A 11 11.25 -5.71 35.70
CA LYS A 11 11.10 -4.56 34.83
C LYS A 11 11.71 -4.82 33.45
N ASN A 12 12.90 -5.39 33.39
CA ASN A 12 13.59 -5.72 32.14
C ASN A 12 12.82 -6.77 31.34
N LEU A 13 12.29 -7.80 32.02
CA LEU A 13 11.47 -8.84 31.39
C LEU A 13 10.21 -8.24 30.77
N LEU A 14 9.51 -7.38 31.52
CA LEU A 14 8.31 -6.70 31.02
C LEU A 14 8.62 -5.84 29.79
N GLN A 15 9.69 -5.03 29.84
CA GLN A 15 10.11 -4.20 28.71
C GLN A 15 10.54 -5.03 27.48
N ARG A 16 11.22 -6.16 27.71
CA ARG A 16 11.62 -7.06 26.63
C ARG A 16 10.40 -7.70 25.99
N TYR A 17 9.44 -8.16 26.80
CA TYR A 17 8.22 -8.76 26.29
C TYR A 17 7.38 -7.76 25.51
N GLN A 18 7.26 -6.51 26.01
CA GLN A 18 6.55 -5.44 25.32
C GLN A 18 7.15 -5.18 23.91
N ARG A 19 8.48 -5.08 23.80
CA ARG A 19 9.15 -4.92 22.51
C ARG A 19 8.86 -6.07 21.53
N VAL A 20 8.75 -7.29 22.04
CA VAL A 20 8.39 -8.45 21.22
C VAL A 20 6.94 -8.34 20.73
N LEU A 21 6.02 -7.93 21.60
CA LEU A 21 4.62 -7.69 21.21
C LEU A 21 4.51 -6.58 20.16
N ASP A 22 5.18 -5.46 20.38
CA ASP A 22 5.19 -4.33 19.42
C ASP A 22 5.72 -4.79 18.05
N GLN A 23 6.80 -5.59 18.03
CA GLN A 23 7.35 -6.16 16.80
C GLN A 23 6.35 -7.10 16.10
N ILE A 24 5.59 -7.90 16.84
CA ILE A 24 4.57 -8.79 16.25
C ILE A 24 3.41 -7.97 15.70
N HIS A 25 2.96 -6.92 16.39
CA HIS A 25 1.92 -6.02 15.90
C HIS A 25 2.34 -5.31 14.62
N GLU A 26 3.52 -4.70 14.59
CA GLU A 26 4.06 -4.07 13.37
C GLU A 26 4.15 -5.06 12.20
N THR A 27 4.54 -6.31 12.49
CA THR A 27 4.59 -7.38 11.49
C THR A 27 3.19 -7.81 11.04
N GLY A 28 2.19 -7.72 11.90
CA GLY A 28 0.78 -7.98 11.57
C GLY A 28 0.20 -6.99 10.56
N GLU A 29 0.68 -5.74 10.54
CA GLU A 29 0.20 -4.69 9.64
C GLU A 29 0.76 -4.78 8.21
N VAL A 30 1.77 -5.65 7.96
CA VAL A 30 2.38 -5.72 6.62
C VAL A 30 1.40 -6.14 5.52
N GLY A 31 0.37 -6.92 5.86
CA GLY A 31 -0.70 -7.28 4.93
C GLY A 31 -1.39 -6.06 4.34
N ASP A 32 -1.77 -5.09 5.17
CA ASP A 32 -2.44 -3.87 4.75
C ASP A 32 -1.50 -2.94 3.96
N ILE A 33 -0.23 -2.86 4.33
CA ILE A 33 0.79 -2.10 3.60
C ILE A 33 0.89 -2.61 2.16
N TYR A 34 1.01 -3.92 1.97
CA TYR A 34 1.15 -4.51 0.64
C TYR A 34 -0.18 -4.59 -0.13
N ARG A 35 -1.33 -4.65 0.55
CA ARG A 35 -2.64 -4.44 -0.08
C ARG A 35 -2.73 -3.08 -0.74
N ASN A 36 -2.32 -2.03 -0.03
CA ASN A 36 -2.26 -0.67 -0.56
C ASN A 36 -1.26 -0.54 -1.72
N ALA A 37 -0.15 -1.30 -1.69
CA ALA A 37 0.80 -1.33 -2.80
C ALA A 37 0.19 -1.93 -4.07
N VAL A 38 -0.62 -2.99 -3.96
CA VAL A 38 -1.38 -3.57 -5.08
C VAL A 38 -2.34 -2.54 -5.66
N GLN A 39 -3.11 -1.86 -4.82
CA GLN A 39 -4.05 -0.83 -5.27
C GLN A 39 -3.34 0.32 -6.01
N LYS A 40 -2.21 0.79 -5.49
CA LYS A 40 -1.39 1.80 -6.16
C LYS A 40 -0.85 1.32 -7.51
N ALA A 41 -0.36 0.07 -7.59
CA ALA A 41 0.14 -0.50 -8.84
C ALA A 41 -0.96 -0.63 -9.89
N ALA A 42 -2.16 -1.08 -9.50
CA ALA A 42 -3.32 -1.16 -10.40
C ALA A 42 -3.75 0.22 -10.89
N ASN A 43 -3.85 1.21 -10.00
CA ASN A 43 -4.21 2.58 -10.36
C ASN A 43 -3.18 3.20 -11.32
N ARG A 44 -1.88 2.96 -11.11
CA ARG A 44 -0.83 3.42 -12.04
C ARG A 44 -0.93 2.75 -13.41
N TYR A 45 -1.23 1.47 -13.45
CA TYR A 45 -1.46 0.77 -14.71
C TYR A 45 -2.61 1.41 -15.49
N ILE A 46 -3.78 1.58 -14.86
CA ILE A 46 -4.95 2.22 -15.49
C ILE A 46 -4.62 3.65 -15.92
N ALA A 47 -3.94 4.43 -15.08
CA ALA A 47 -3.53 5.79 -15.40
C ALA A 47 -2.66 5.86 -16.66
N ALA A 48 -1.70 4.94 -16.80
CA ALA A 48 -0.82 4.86 -17.97
C ALA A 48 -1.60 4.55 -19.26
N GLU A 49 -2.54 3.61 -19.19
CA GLU A 49 -3.37 3.27 -20.35
C GLU A 49 -4.33 4.42 -20.72
N VAL A 50 -4.92 5.09 -19.74
CA VAL A 50 -5.75 6.29 -19.99
C VAL A 50 -4.93 7.41 -20.63
N LEU A 51 -3.73 7.70 -20.13
CA LEU A 51 -2.85 8.70 -20.73
C LEU A 51 -2.47 8.36 -22.16
N LYS A 52 -2.27 7.08 -22.46
CA LYS A 52 -2.03 6.62 -23.84
C LYS A 52 -3.20 6.98 -24.75
N LEU A 53 -4.43 6.68 -24.32
CA LEU A 53 -5.65 7.05 -25.05
C LEU A 53 -5.79 8.57 -25.20
N MET A 54 -5.48 9.33 -24.15
CA MET A 54 -5.56 10.81 -24.16
C MET A 54 -4.52 11.45 -25.09
N ARG A 55 -3.38 10.80 -25.35
CA ARG A 55 -2.38 11.28 -26.33
C ARG A 55 -2.86 11.19 -27.77
N ASP A 56 -3.74 10.25 -28.07
CA ASP A 56 -4.30 10.08 -29.41
C ASP A 56 -5.40 11.10 -29.72
N ILE A 57 -5.90 11.84 -28.71
CA ILE A 57 -6.95 12.84 -28.89
C ILE A 57 -6.31 14.22 -29.06
N PRO A 58 -6.44 14.84 -30.24
CA PRO A 58 -5.86 16.17 -30.52
C PRO A 58 -6.61 17.25 -29.72
N VAL A 59 -5.91 18.30 -29.31
CA VAL A 59 -6.45 19.41 -28.52
C VAL A 59 -7.62 20.12 -29.22
N GLU A 60 -7.76 20.00 -30.53
CA GLU A 60 -8.85 20.54 -31.34
C GLU A 60 -10.23 20.05 -30.87
N GLU A 61 -10.33 18.84 -30.37
CA GLU A 61 -11.56 18.24 -29.92
C GLU A 61 -12.18 18.97 -28.72
N VAL A 62 -11.39 19.74 -27.94
CA VAL A 62 -11.88 20.59 -26.85
C VAL A 62 -12.92 21.60 -27.32
N ASN A 63 -12.85 22.06 -28.59
CA ASN A 63 -13.77 23.04 -29.16
C ASN A 63 -14.77 22.42 -30.15
N ARG A 64 -14.93 21.10 -30.19
CA ARG A 64 -15.85 20.39 -31.08
C ARG A 64 -17.27 20.96 -31.01
N GLU A 65 -17.74 21.36 -29.82
CA GLU A 65 -19.05 21.97 -29.62
C GLU A 65 -19.07 23.50 -29.84
N LYS A 66 -18.02 24.07 -30.43
CA LYS A 66 -17.89 25.51 -30.75
C LYS A 66 -18.08 26.44 -29.54
N ARG A 67 -17.56 26.04 -28.39
CA ARG A 67 -17.65 26.80 -27.11
C ARG A 67 -16.75 28.05 -27.06
N GLY A 68 -16.18 28.46 -28.18
CA GLY A 68 -15.36 29.67 -28.27
C GLY A 68 -13.94 29.53 -27.71
N ILE A 69 -13.46 28.30 -27.48
CA ILE A 69 -12.12 28.05 -27.00
C ILE A 69 -11.09 28.33 -28.06
N ARG A 70 -10.04 29.11 -27.72
CA ARG A 70 -8.94 29.46 -28.65
C ARG A 70 -7.93 28.31 -28.75
N VAL A 71 -8.31 27.24 -29.46
CA VAL A 71 -7.48 26.03 -29.61
C VAL A 71 -6.10 26.34 -30.20
N LYS A 72 -6.02 27.29 -31.16
CA LYS A 72 -4.75 27.72 -31.75
C LYS A 72 -3.78 28.24 -30.66
N ALA A 73 -4.27 28.99 -29.70
CA ALA A 73 -3.43 29.50 -28.61
C ALA A 73 -2.93 28.38 -27.65
N LEU A 74 -3.75 27.36 -27.39
CA LEU A 74 -3.32 26.18 -26.64
C LEU A 74 -2.20 25.45 -27.37
N ARG A 75 -2.37 25.20 -28.68
CA ARG A 75 -1.35 24.52 -29.49
C ARG A 75 -0.04 25.30 -29.55
N GLU A 76 -0.09 26.62 -29.79
CA GLU A 76 1.08 27.49 -29.83
C GLU A 76 1.82 27.55 -28.47
N SER A 77 1.13 27.20 -27.39
CA SER A 77 1.69 27.10 -26.05
C SER A 77 2.14 25.68 -25.65
N GLY A 78 2.16 24.74 -26.63
CA GLY A 78 2.66 23.37 -26.44
C GLY A 78 1.60 22.35 -26.02
N TYR A 79 0.34 22.74 -25.83
CA TYR A 79 -0.75 21.79 -25.53
C TYR A 79 -1.33 21.24 -26.84
N THR A 80 -0.89 20.06 -27.24
CA THR A 80 -1.23 19.45 -28.54
C THR A 80 -2.26 18.34 -28.43
N THR A 81 -2.34 17.68 -27.26
CA THR A 81 -3.21 16.55 -26.99
C THR A 81 -4.02 16.73 -25.71
N TYR A 82 -5.00 15.85 -25.49
CA TYR A 82 -5.72 15.80 -24.22
C TYR A 82 -4.81 15.40 -23.04
N ALA A 83 -3.78 14.58 -23.27
CA ALA A 83 -2.81 14.24 -22.24
C ALA A 83 -2.07 15.49 -21.73
N ASP A 84 -1.68 16.41 -22.62
CA ASP A 84 -1.02 17.66 -22.22
C ASP A 84 -1.93 18.53 -21.34
N ILE A 85 -3.22 18.59 -21.68
CA ILE A 85 -4.22 19.32 -20.89
C ILE A 85 -4.47 18.62 -19.56
N LEU A 86 -4.55 17.28 -19.53
CA LEU A 86 -4.84 16.51 -18.35
C LEU A 86 -3.76 16.70 -17.26
N THR A 87 -2.51 16.82 -17.67
CA THR A 87 -1.36 17.02 -16.77
C THR A 87 -1.10 18.49 -16.38
N ALA A 88 -1.72 19.44 -17.09
CA ALA A 88 -1.61 20.86 -16.80
C ALA A 88 -2.61 21.30 -15.74
N SER A 89 -2.22 22.20 -14.83
CA SER A 89 -3.13 22.84 -13.89
C SER A 89 -3.99 23.90 -14.58
N VAL A 90 -5.14 24.23 -13.97
CA VAL A 90 -5.99 25.35 -14.43
C VAL A 90 -5.20 26.65 -14.50
N TYR A 91 -4.30 26.88 -13.54
CA TYR A 91 -3.43 28.04 -13.53
C TYR A 91 -2.51 28.08 -14.76
N GLN A 92 -1.82 26.97 -15.06
CA GLN A 92 -0.95 26.89 -16.25
C GLN A 92 -1.73 27.14 -17.54
N LEU A 93 -2.94 26.58 -17.69
CA LEU A 93 -3.79 26.82 -18.84
C LEU A 93 -4.26 28.28 -18.93
N SER A 94 -4.53 28.94 -17.81
CA SER A 94 -4.94 30.33 -17.78
C SER A 94 -3.83 31.33 -18.11
N THR A 95 -2.56 30.91 -18.04
CA THR A 95 -1.42 31.75 -18.48
C THR A 95 -1.29 31.82 -20.01
N VAL A 96 -2.00 30.94 -20.75
CA VAL A 96 -2.00 30.94 -22.21
C VAL A 96 -2.70 32.18 -22.72
N ARG A 97 -2.04 32.95 -23.59
CA ARG A 97 -2.57 34.20 -24.12
C ARG A 97 -3.92 33.99 -24.81
N GLY A 98 -4.96 34.57 -24.24
CA GLY A 98 -6.34 34.50 -24.76
C GLY A 98 -7.18 33.36 -24.24
N ILE A 99 -6.71 32.65 -23.21
CA ILE A 99 -7.47 31.73 -22.38
C ILE A 99 -7.71 32.41 -21.03
N SER A 100 -8.96 32.65 -20.68
CA SER A 100 -9.33 33.14 -19.35
C SER A 100 -9.31 31.98 -18.33
N GLU A 101 -9.32 32.30 -17.03
CA GLU A 101 -9.42 31.27 -16.00
C GLU A 101 -10.67 30.39 -16.16
N ASP A 102 -11.82 31.00 -16.48
CA ASP A 102 -13.05 30.24 -16.76
C ASP A 102 -12.92 29.39 -18.02
N GLY A 103 -12.25 29.89 -19.06
CA GLY A 103 -11.91 29.10 -20.25
C GLY A 103 -11.02 27.92 -19.93
N ALA A 104 -10.01 28.11 -19.07
CA ALA A 104 -9.13 27.04 -18.59
C ALA A 104 -9.89 25.97 -17.81
N ARG A 105 -10.82 26.38 -16.92
CA ARG A 105 -11.70 25.46 -16.19
C ARG A 105 -12.60 24.65 -17.12
N VAL A 106 -13.16 25.27 -18.17
CA VAL A 106 -13.98 24.58 -19.16
C VAL A 106 -13.16 23.56 -19.93
N VAL A 107 -11.96 23.94 -20.41
CA VAL A 107 -11.02 23.04 -21.08
C VAL A 107 -10.68 21.85 -20.21
N LYS A 108 -10.29 22.10 -18.97
CA LYS A 108 -9.93 21.05 -18.00
C LYS A 108 -11.09 20.10 -17.76
N ARG A 109 -12.32 20.60 -17.61
CA ARG A 109 -13.53 19.78 -17.41
C ARG A 109 -13.77 18.85 -18.59
N ILE A 110 -13.73 19.35 -19.83
CA ILE A 110 -13.95 18.55 -21.04
C ILE A 110 -12.96 17.39 -21.09
N VAL A 111 -11.69 17.66 -20.79
CA VAL A 111 -10.64 16.63 -20.81
C VAL A 111 -10.77 15.67 -19.63
N SER A 112 -11.20 16.16 -18.46
CA SER A 112 -11.48 15.27 -17.31
C SER A 112 -12.64 14.33 -17.60
N ASP A 113 -13.74 14.83 -18.17
CA ASP A 113 -14.90 14.01 -18.57
C ASP A 113 -14.49 12.91 -19.57
N ALA A 114 -13.64 13.27 -20.57
CA ALA A 114 -13.10 12.31 -21.52
C ALA A 114 -12.20 11.27 -20.85
N SER A 115 -11.37 11.68 -19.88
CA SER A 115 -10.51 10.77 -19.14
C SER A 115 -11.31 9.82 -18.25
N GLU A 116 -12.41 10.27 -17.64
CA GLU A 116 -13.33 9.42 -16.88
C GLU A 116 -13.97 8.35 -17.79
N MET A 117 -14.42 8.75 -18.99
CA MET A 117 -14.95 7.82 -19.98
C MET A 117 -13.91 6.79 -20.41
N ALA A 118 -12.67 7.25 -20.68
CA ALA A 118 -11.57 6.35 -21.02
C ALA A 118 -11.25 5.37 -19.88
N GLN A 119 -11.26 5.84 -18.63
CA GLN A 119 -11.02 5.01 -17.45
C GLN A 119 -12.10 3.92 -17.30
N LYS A 120 -13.38 4.23 -17.55
CA LYS A 120 -14.49 3.26 -17.55
C LYS A 120 -14.32 2.15 -18.58
N THR A 121 -13.70 2.46 -19.71
CA THR A 121 -13.51 1.51 -20.81
C THR A 121 -12.18 0.79 -20.75
N THR A 122 -11.21 1.30 -20.00
CA THR A 122 -9.89 0.70 -19.83
C THR A 122 -9.96 -0.48 -18.89
N LYS A 123 -9.57 -1.66 -19.39
CA LYS A 123 -9.51 -2.90 -18.60
C LYS A 123 -8.08 -3.32 -18.37
N LEU A 124 -7.78 -3.66 -17.15
CA LEU A 124 -6.50 -4.26 -16.81
C LEU A 124 -6.44 -5.69 -17.38
N ARG A 125 -5.41 -5.98 -18.15
CA ARG A 125 -5.17 -7.31 -18.71
C ARG A 125 -3.93 -7.92 -18.08
N LEU A 126 -4.15 -8.82 -17.12
CA LEU A 126 -3.09 -9.58 -16.49
C LEU A 126 -2.98 -10.95 -17.14
N SER A 127 -1.90 -11.17 -17.90
CA SER A 127 -1.63 -12.44 -18.60
C SER A 127 -0.13 -12.68 -18.66
N VAL A 128 0.27 -13.94 -18.71
CA VAL A 128 1.67 -14.36 -18.89
C VAL A 128 2.31 -13.84 -20.19
N ASP A 129 1.49 -13.57 -21.19
CA ASP A 129 1.93 -13.04 -22.50
C ASP A 129 2.03 -11.51 -22.52
N ASN A 130 1.59 -10.83 -21.46
CA ASN A 130 1.57 -9.37 -21.37
C ASN A 130 2.52 -8.89 -20.26
N LYS A 131 3.82 -9.08 -20.48
CA LYS A 131 4.88 -8.68 -19.52
C LYS A 131 5.36 -7.26 -19.79
N THR A 132 4.51 -6.27 -19.56
CA THR A 132 4.88 -4.85 -19.60
C THR A 132 5.42 -4.40 -18.24
N LEU A 133 6.02 -3.21 -18.17
CA LEU A 133 6.45 -2.62 -16.89
C LEU A 133 5.29 -2.48 -15.90
N GLY A 134 4.11 -2.05 -16.38
CA GLY A 134 2.91 -1.89 -15.55
C GLY A 134 2.42 -3.22 -15.00
N THR A 135 2.29 -4.26 -15.84
CA THR A 135 1.88 -5.60 -15.40
C THR A 135 2.93 -6.25 -14.50
N THR A 136 4.22 -6.06 -14.78
CA THR A 136 5.30 -6.57 -13.93
C THR A 136 5.25 -5.95 -12.52
N ARG A 137 5.11 -4.62 -12.41
CA ARG A 137 4.93 -3.95 -11.10
C ARG A 137 3.73 -4.48 -10.34
N LEU A 138 2.63 -4.74 -11.04
CA LEU A 138 1.41 -5.29 -10.43
C LEU A 138 1.60 -6.73 -9.96
N VAL A 139 2.22 -7.60 -10.78
CA VAL A 139 2.52 -8.99 -10.41
C VAL A 139 3.46 -9.06 -9.21
N VAL A 140 4.48 -8.21 -9.17
CA VAL A 140 5.38 -8.09 -7.99
C VAL A 140 4.60 -7.68 -6.75
N ALA A 141 3.75 -6.64 -6.84
CA ALA A 141 2.94 -6.18 -5.71
C ALA A 141 1.98 -7.26 -5.21
N LEU A 142 1.32 -8.00 -6.11
CA LEU A 142 0.45 -9.12 -5.77
C LEU A 142 1.22 -10.26 -5.08
N SER A 143 2.41 -10.61 -5.59
CA SER A 143 3.26 -11.65 -4.99
C SER A 143 3.71 -11.27 -3.57
N GLN A 144 4.13 -10.01 -3.41
CA GLN A 144 4.46 -9.44 -2.10
C GLN A 144 3.25 -9.47 -1.15
N TYR A 145 2.07 -9.09 -1.63
CA TYR A 145 0.84 -9.12 -0.83
C TYR A 145 0.46 -10.54 -0.39
N HIS A 146 0.52 -11.53 -1.29
CA HIS A 146 0.24 -12.93 -0.93
C HIS A 146 1.13 -13.40 0.24
N ARG A 147 2.42 -13.07 0.19
CA ARG A 147 3.34 -13.42 1.27
C ARG A 147 3.10 -12.59 2.52
N ALA A 148 2.86 -11.28 2.37
CA ALA A 148 2.54 -10.38 3.48
C ALA A 148 1.30 -10.84 4.25
N ARG A 149 0.22 -11.23 3.54
CA ARG A 149 -1.01 -11.77 4.14
C ARG A 149 -0.75 -13.02 4.99
N GLN A 150 0.13 -13.91 4.55
CA GLN A 150 0.52 -15.09 5.34
C GLN A 150 1.25 -14.70 6.62
N ILE A 151 2.22 -13.78 6.51
CA ILE A 151 3.00 -13.27 7.65
C ILE A 151 2.07 -12.57 8.67
N SER A 152 1.14 -11.74 8.20
CA SER A 152 0.15 -11.08 9.07
C SER A 152 -0.72 -12.10 9.80
N ALA A 153 -1.24 -13.10 9.11
CA ALA A 153 -2.06 -14.16 9.72
C ALA A 153 -1.27 -14.98 10.76
N GLU A 154 0.01 -15.29 10.50
CA GLU A 154 0.88 -15.97 11.46
C GLU A 154 1.15 -15.07 12.68
N SER A 155 1.34 -13.76 12.48
CA SER A 155 1.53 -12.77 13.56
C SER A 155 0.30 -12.67 14.45
N GLU A 156 -0.88 -12.55 13.85
CA GLU A 156 -2.15 -12.52 14.58
C GLU A 156 -2.38 -13.79 15.39
N ARG A 157 -2.13 -14.96 14.80
CA ARG A 157 -2.23 -16.24 15.49
C ARG A 157 -1.29 -16.30 16.69
N LEU A 158 -0.06 -15.82 16.54
CA LEU A 158 0.94 -15.80 17.61
C LEU A 158 0.51 -14.93 18.80
N ILE A 159 -0.18 -13.82 18.53
CA ILE A 159 -0.79 -12.97 19.57
C ILE A 159 -1.95 -13.71 20.24
N GLN A 160 -2.89 -14.26 19.45
CA GLN A 160 -4.12 -14.85 19.96
C GLN A 160 -3.88 -16.08 20.85
N GLU A 161 -2.93 -16.94 20.49
CA GLU A 161 -2.57 -18.14 21.24
C GLU A 161 -2.15 -17.86 22.70
N ASN A 162 -1.66 -16.65 22.96
CA ASN A 162 -1.14 -16.27 24.29
C ASN A 162 -1.87 -15.09 24.93
N PHE A 163 -2.91 -14.55 24.27
CA PHE A 163 -3.48 -13.23 24.60
C PHE A 163 -3.97 -13.11 26.06
N SER A 164 -4.83 -14.04 26.52
CA SER A 164 -5.44 -13.92 27.85
C SER A 164 -4.42 -14.07 28.98
N ASP A 165 -3.51 -15.02 28.82
CA ASP A 165 -2.50 -15.34 29.84
C ASP A 165 -1.47 -14.22 29.94
N VAL A 166 -1.05 -13.68 28.80
CA VAL A 166 -0.10 -12.56 28.72
C VAL A 166 -0.71 -11.28 29.26
N GLN A 167 -1.95 -10.95 28.90
CA GLN A 167 -2.63 -9.75 29.40
C GLN A 167 -2.76 -9.77 30.92
N THR A 168 -3.14 -10.92 31.49
CA THR A 168 -3.21 -11.12 32.92
C THR A 168 -1.83 -11.01 33.58
N ALA A 169 -0.81 -11.66 33.00
CA ALA A 169 0.55 -11.61 33.50
C ALA A 169 1.15 -10.18 33.47
N PHE A 170 0.84 -9.36 32.47
CA PHE A 170 1.26 -7.95 32.41
C PHE A 170 0.68 -7.12 33.57
N SER A 171 -0.56 -7.36 33.95
CA SER A 171 -1.19 -6.72 35.12
C SER A 171 -0.53 -7.18 36.43
N ASP A 172 -0.37 -8.47 36.56
CA ASP A 172 0.11 -9.07 37.84
C ASP A 172 1.61 -8.78 38.09
N ILE A 173 2.46 -8.79 37.05
CA ILE A 173 3.91 -8.54 37.19
C ILE A 173 4.20 -7.11 37.67
N GLN A 174 3.28 -6.15 37.48
CA GLN A 174 3.46 -4.75 37.89
C GLN A 174 3.79 -4.65 39.39
N THR A 175 3.28 -5.58 40.21
CA THR A 175 3.61 -5.64 41.64
C THR A 175 5.10 -5.93 41.89
N ALA A 176 5.75 -6.66 40.99
CA ALA A 176 7.17 -7.05 41.06
C ALA A 176 8.13 -6.02 40.46
N THR A 177 7.65 -4.95 39.83
CA THR A 177 8.52 -3.95 39.18
C THR A 177 9.02 -2.84 40.11
N SER A 178 8.48 -2.77 41.36
CA SER A 178 8.82 -1.73 42.35
C SER A 178 8.84 -2.26 43.77
N ILE A 179 9.86 -1.83 44.54
CA ILE A 179 9.99 -2.19 45.96
C ILE A 179 8.77 -1.72 46.78
N PHE A 180 8.27 -0.52 46.50
CA PHE A 180 7.09 0.02 47.21
C PHE A 180 5.83 -0.78 46.92
N ARG A 181 5.55 -1.11 45.66
CA ARG A 181 4.41 -1.94 45.25
C ARG A 181 4.50 -3.32 45.91
N TRP A 182 5.69 -3.90 45.96
CA TRP A 182 5.93 -5.18 46.57
C TRP A 182 5.70 -5.16 48.07
N LEU A 183 6.22 -4.16 48.83
CA LEU A 183 6.08 -4.07 50.26
C LEU A 183 4.61 -4.00 50.69
N PHE A 184 3.80 -3.22 49.99
CA PHE A 184 2.38 -3.03 50.34
C PHE A 184 1.45 -4.06 49.69
N ALA A 185 1.95 -5.01 48.90
CA ALA A 185 1.15 -6.04 48.26
C ALA A 185 0.80 -7.18 49.25
N SER A 186 -0.42 -7.71 49.13
CA SER A 186 -0.83 -8.92 49.86
C SER A 186 -0.02 -10.14 49.40
N LYS A 187 0.00 -11.20 50.20
CA LYS A 187 0.64 -12.48 49.85
C LYS A 187 0.15 -13.02 48.50
N GLN A 188 -1.16 -12.90 48.23
CA GLN A 188 -1.78 -13.33 46.97
C GLN A 188 -1.28 -12.54 45.79
N LYS A 189 -1.19 -11.19 45.88
CA LYS A 189 -0.64 -10.34 44.82
C LYS A 189 0.84 -10.63 44.54
N LYS A 190 1.62 -10.90 45.59
CA LYS A 190 3.03 -11.29 45.45
C LYS A 190 3.16 -12.63 44.73
N GLN A 191 2.31 -13.62 45.07
CA GLN A 191 2.32 -14.90 44.36
C GLN A 191 1.96 -14.75 42.87
N LYS A 192 0.89 -14.05 42.56
CA LYS A 192 0.50 -13.76 41.16
C LYS A 192 1.63 -13.10 40.38
N ALA A 193 2.33 -12.13 40.96
CA ALA A 193 3.47 -11.48 40.31
C ALA A 193 4.64 -12.44 40.07
N ILE A 194 4.90 -13.39 40.97
CA ILE A 194 5.90 -14.44 40.75
C ILE A 194 5.49 -15.38 39.62
N ASP A 195 4.23 -15.81 39.61
CA ASP A 195 3.71 -16.71 38.59
C ASP A 195 3.68 -16.03 37.21
N ALA A 196 3.31 -14.75 37.18
CA ALA A 196 3.39 -13.93 35.95
C ALA A 196 4.82 -13.79 35.40
N TYR A 197 5.80 -13.55 36.28
CA TYR A 197 7.21 -13.51 35.87
C TYR A 197 7.64 -14.84 35.24
N ARG A 198 7.30 -15.98 35.88
CA ARG A 198 7.62 -17.31 35.35
C ARG A 198 6.98 -17.59 34.00
N LEU A 199 5.71 -17.20 33.83
CA LEU A 199 4.96 -17.36 32.60
C LEU A 199 5.63 -16.60 31.45
N LEU A 200 5.87 -15.29 31.66
CA LEU A 200 6.48 -14.45 30.63
C LEU A 200 7.91 -14.91 30.27
N GLU A 201 8.71 -15.28 31.27
CA GLU A 201 10.05 -15.81 31.06
C GLU A 201 10.01 -17.13 30.27
N LYS A 202 9.10 -18.05 30.64
CA LYS A 202 8.91 -19.33 29.94
C LYS A 202 8.50 -19.11 28.48
N ASN A 203 7.60 -18.20 28.20
CA ASN A 203 7.17 -17.90 26.84
C ASN A 203 8.33 -17.37 25.98
N LEU A 204 9.11 -16.41 26.47
CA LEU A 204 10.28 -15.90 25.75
C LEU A 204 11.33 -16.99 25.48
N ARG A 205 11.64 -17.82 26.50
CA ARG A 205 12.55 -18.96 26.36
C ARG A 205 11.97 -20.05 25.44
N GLY A 206 10.65 -20.23 25.42
CA GLY A 206 9.93 -21.20 24.59
C GLY A 206 9.93 -20.89 23.11
N GLY A 207 10.46 -19.74 22.69
CA GLY A 207 10.65 -19.40 21.27
C GLY A 207 9.79 -18.24 20.77
N TYR A 208 8.95 -17.63 21.61
CA TYR A 208 8.07 -16.52 21.24
C TYR A 208 8.85 -15.36 20.59
N GLU A 209 9.96 -14.94 21.22
CA GLU A 209 10.84 -13.90 20.66
C GLU A 209 11.51 -14.34 19.34
N ARG A 210 11.87 -15.61 19.22
CA ARG A 210 12.48 -16.16 18.01
C ARG A 210 11.51 -16.14 16.84
N GLU A 211 10.25 -16.53 17.08
CA GLU A 211 9.19 -16.48 16.06
C GLU A 211 8.85 -15.04 15.65
N ALA A 212 8.73 -14.12 16.59
CA ALA A 212 8.55 -12.70 16.31
C ALA A 212 9.66 -12.16 15.40
N LYS A 213 10.91 -12.49 15.72
CA LYS A 213 12.06 -12.08 14.92
C LYS A 213 12.11 -12.75 13.54
N ARG A 214 11.70 -14.03 13.44
CA ARG A 214 11.58 -14.74 12.15
C ARG A 214 10.58 -14.03 11.24
N LEU A 215 9.36 -13.78 11.74
CA LEU A 215 8.28 -13.10 10.99
C LEU A 215 8.69 -11.69 10.56
N SER A 216 9.28 -10.91 11.46
CA SER A 216 9.80 -9.58 11.13
C SER A 216 10.90 -9.60 10.07
N ASN A 217 11.82 -10.56 10.13
CA ASN A 217 12.85 -10.72 9.11
C ASN A 217 12.26 -11.13 7.75
N GLU A 218 11.24 -11.99 7.73
CA GLU A 218 10.53 -12.35 6.51
C GLU A 218 9.77 -11.16 5.91
N ALA A 219 9.09 -10.37 6.74
CA ALA A 219 8.45 -9.12 6.32
C ALA A 219 9.47 -8.14 5.70
N GLY A 220 10.64 -8.01 6.33
CA GLY A 220 11.72 -7.16 5.82
C GLY A 220 12.28 -7.59 4.45
N LYS A 221 12.16 -8.86 4.08
CA LYS A 221 12.60 -9.38 2.78
C LYS A 221 11.62 -9.08 1.65
N LEU A 222 10.36 -8.79 1.95
CA LEU A 222 9.33 -8.58 0.92
C LEU A 222 9.68 -7.44 -0.04
N LYS A 223 10.34 -6.39 0.43
CA LYS A 223 10.78 -5.25 -0.40
C LYS A 223 11.80 -5.61 -1.48
N PHE A 224 12.46 -6.77 -1.36
CA PHE A 224 13.45 -7.26 -2.32
C PHE A 224 12.93 -8.41 -3.19
N TYR A 225 11.60 -8.52 -3.34
CA TYR A 225 11.00 -9.56 -4.15
C TYR A 225 11.44 -9.42 -5.61
N SER A 226 11.92 -10.51 -6.20
CA SER A 226 12.42 -10.54 -7.57
C SER A 226 11.25 -10.54 -8.57
N GLU A 227 11.38 -9.81 -9.68
CA GLU A 227 10.40 -9.81 -10.78
C GLU A 227 10.25 -11.22 -11.38
N ASN A 228 11.35 -11.95 -11.56
CA ASN A 228 11.33 -13.30 -12.10
C ASN A 228 10.57 -14.26 -11.17
N ASP A 229 10.81 -14.19 -9.85
CA ASP A 229 10.11 -15.02 -8.88
C ASP A 229 8.61 -14.67 -8.84
N ALA A 230 8.28 -13.39 -8.98
CA ALA A 230 6.90 -12.93 -9.02
C ALA A 230 6.16 -13.48 -10.24
N TRP A 231 6.78 -13.41 -11.43
CA TRP A 231 6.20 -13.97 -12.64
C TRP A 231 6.08 -15.49 -12.58
N ALA A 232 7.08 -16.20 -12.08
CA ALA A 232 7.02 -17.66 -11.90
C ALA A 232 5.86 -18.05 -10.97
N ALA A 233 5.67 -17.33 -9.86
CA ALA A 233 4.56 -17.56 -8.93
C ALA A 233 3.19 -17.24 -9.55
N PHE A 234 3.10 -16.22 -10.41
CA PHE A 234 1.89 -15.89 -11.17
C PHE A 234 1.57 -16.98 -12.20
N GLU A 235 2.56 -17.45 -12.97
CA GLU A 235 2.40 -18.50 -13.97
C GLU A 235 1.89 -19.82 -13.35
N GLU A 236 2.34 -20.12 -12.13
CA GLU A 236 1.88 -21.30 -11.39
C GLU A 236 0.41 -21.19 -10.95
N ARG A 237 -0.08 -19.98 -10.57
CA ARG A 237 -1.39 -19.77 -9.95
C ARG A 237 -2.12 -18.52 -10.45
N PRO A 238 -2.31 -18.34 -11.76
CA PRO A 238 -2.82 -17.09 -12.33
C PRO A 238 -4.23 -16.75 -11.82
N ILE A 239 -5.12 -17.73 -11.65
CA ILE A 239 -6.48 -17.51 -11.17
C ILE A 239 -6.50 -16.96 -9.75
N GLN A 240 -5.59 -17.41 -8.88
CA GLN A 240 -5.50 -16.89 -7.51
C GLN A 240 -5.10 -15.41 -7.50
N TYR A 241 -4.16 -15.01 -8.37
CA TYR A 241 -3.72 -13.62 -8.49
C TYR A 241 -4.83 -12.72 -9.04
N ILE A 242 -5.56 -13.21 -10.04
CA ILE A 242 -6.71 -12.50 -10.63
C ILE A 242 -7.80 -12.28 -9.59
N ASN A 243 -8.20 -13.33 -8.86
CA ASN A 243 -9.22 -13.23 -7.80
C ASN A 243 -8.77 -12.28 -6.68
N THR A 244 -7.49 -12.33 -6.30
CA THR A 244 -6.93 -11.40 -5.29
C THR A 244 -6.97 -9.96 -5.78
N LEU A 245 -6.66 -9.72 -7.06
CA LEU A 245 -6.73 -8.39 -7.64
C LEU A 245 -8.16 -7.85 -7.64
N GLU A 246 -9.14 -8.67 -7.99
CA GLU A 246 -10.57 -8.29 -7.93
C GLU A 246 -11.06 -8.05 -6.49
N GLU A 247 -10.55 -8.82 -5.51
CA GLU A 247 -10.85 -8.58 -4.08
C GLU A 247 -10.33 -7.22 -3.61
N ILE A 248 -9.13 -6.81 -4.07
CA ILE A 248 -8.48 -5.57 -3.63
C ILE A 248 -8.97 -4.35 -4.40
N VAL A 249 -9.14 -4.50 -5.71
CA VAL A 249 -9.58 -3.45 -6.64
C VAL A 249 -10.77 -3.98 -7.42
N PRO A 250 -11.98 -3.91 -6.83
CA PRO A 250 -13.20 -4.34 -7.50
C PRO A 250 -13.35 -3.66 -8.86
N ASP A 251 -13.88 -4.41 -9.83
CA ASP A 251 -14.19 -3.94 -11.18
C ASP A 251 -12.99 -3.55 -12.07
N VAL A 252 -11.77 -3.71 -11.59
CA VAL A 252 -10.56 -3.38 -12.39
C VAL A 252 -10.45 -4.25 -13.66
N LEU A 253 -11.04 -5.43 -13.64
CA LEU A 253 -11.10 -6.37 -14.76
C LEU A 253 -12.45 -6.31 -15.51
N GLY A 254 -13.44 -5.59 -14.99
CA GLY A 254 -14.81 -5.53 -15.46
C GLY A 254 -15.41 -4.14 -15.56
N ASN A 255 -16.73 -4.03 -15.38
CA ASN A 255 -17.44 -2.74 -15.40
C ASN A 255 -17.20 -1.97 -14.11
N ASN A 256 -16.54 -0.82 -14.25
CA ASN A 256 -16.24 0.05 -13.11
C ASN A 256 -17.26 1.19 -13.06
N ASP A 257 -18.29 1.07 -12.22
CA ASP A 257 -19.30 2.13 -12.04
C ASP A 257 -18.82 3.25 -11.11
N ALA A 258 -17.78 3.00 -10.31
CA ALA A 258 -17.20 3.96 -9.37
C ALA A 258 -15.89 4.56 -9.90
N VAL A 259 -15.94 5.32 -10.99
CA VAL A 259 -14.76 5.97 -11.54
C VAL A 259 -14.66 7.40 -11.00
N TYR A 260 -13.58 7.64 -10.28
CA TYR A 260 -13.10 8.98 -9.98
C TYR A 260 -12.14 9.37 -11.11
N GLY A 261 -12.31 10.54 -11.70
CA GLY A 261 -11.43 11.02 -12.76
C GLY A 261 -9.94 10.88 -12.40
N LEU A 262 -9.08 10.71 -13.40
CA LEU A 262 -7.65 10.53 -13.18
C LEU A 262 -7.08 11.79 -12.48
N PRO A 263 -6.58 11.69 -11.23
CA PRO A 263 -6.01 12.82 -10.53
C PRO A 263 -4.85 13.43 -11.32
N GLU A 264 -4.79 14.75 -11.38
CA GLU A 264 -3.75 15.49 -12.11
C GLU A 264 -2.34 15.10 -11.66
N GLU A 265 -2.16 14.91 -10.34
CA GLU A 265 -0.88 14.49 -9.76
C GLU A 265 -0.47 13.10 -10.27
N LEU A 266 -1.38 12.14 -10.26
CA LEU A 266 -1.11 10.79 -10.76
C LEU A 266 -0.86 10.79 -12.26
N ALA A 267 -1.60 11.59 -13.04
CA ALA A 267 -1.37 11.74 -14.47
C ALA A 267 0.03 12.30 -14.76
N ARG A 268 0.47 13.30 -13.96
CA ARG A 268 1.80 13.90 -14.08
C ARG A 268 2.90 12.91 -13.70
N GLU A 269 2.78 12.21 -12.56
CA GLU A 269 3.74 11.19 -12.14
C GLU A 269 3.91 10.10 -13.21
N VAL A 270 2.82 9.59 -13.77
CA VAL A 270 2.86 8.55 -14.81
C VAL A 270 3.45 9.10 -16.12
N GLN A 271 3.16 10.34 -16.46
CA GLN A 271 3.74 10.96 -17.65
C GLN A 271 5.26 11.17 -17.49
N GLU A 272 5.73 11.60 -16.33
CA GLU A 272 7.14 11.74 -16.02
C GLU A 272 7.88 10.39 -16.07
N GLU A 273 7.28 9.33 -15.53
CA GLU A 273 7.84 7.96 -15.62
C GLU A 273 7.95 7.46 -17.07
N CYS A 274 7.05 7.89 -17.97
CA CYS A 274 7.10 7.54 -19.39
C CYS A 274 8.08 8.40 -20.20
N PHE A 275 8.56 9.53 -19.68
CA PHE A 275 9.46 10.46 -20.34
C PHE A 275 10.91 10.39 -19.82
N PHE A 276 11.46 9.19 -19.60
CA PHE A 276 12.90 9.09 -19.39
C PHE A 276 13.65 9.39 -20.68
N PRO A 277 14.73 10.25 -20.64
CA PRO A 277 15.41 10.77 -21.85
C PRO A 277 16.11 9.69 -22.69
N ASP A 278 16.16 8.45 -22.26
CA ASP A 278 16.87 7.37 -22.99
C ASP A 278 15.96 6.47 -23.84
N GLY A 279 14.68 6.83 -24.03
CA GLY A 279 13.81 6.16 -25.02
C GLY A 279 13.47 4.68 -24.77
N LEU A 280 13.94 4.08 -23.68
CA LEU A 280 13.87 2.64 -23.43
C LEU A 280 12.58 2.18 -22.71
N LEU A 281 11.69 3.09 -22.29
CA LEU A 281 10.49 2.76 -21.52
C LEU A 281 9.15 3.06 -22.23
N CYS A 282 9.14 3.64 -23.43
CA CYS A 282 7.93 3.95 -24.19
C CYS A 282 7.61 2.96 -25.32
N GLU A 283 8.39 1.92 -25.52
CA GLU A 283 8.12 0.87 -26.51
C GLU A 283 7.43 -0.38 -25.93
N LEU A 284 6.76 -0.26 -24.77
CA LEU A 284 6.02 -1.38 -24.20
C LEU A 284 4.54 -1.09 -24.17
#